data_d45b0e25e90ca0225c39b6bbce5ad9fa
#
_entry.id   d45b0e25e90ca0225c39b6bbce5ad9fa
#
_cell.length_a   1.000
_cell.length_b   1.000
_cell.length_c   1.000
_cell.angle_alpha   90.00
_cell.angle_beta   90.00
_cell.angle_gamma   90.00
#
_symmetry.space_group_name_H-M   'P 1'
#
loop_
_entity.id
_entity.type
_entity.pdbx_description
1 polymer ?
#
loop_
_entity_poly.entity_id
_entity_poly.type
_entity_poly.pdbx_seq_one_letter_code
_entity_poly.pdbx_strand_id
1 'polypeptide(L)'
;MKMKDRLHLIITVIILCMMPGVAQALERHEILKVYNWADYIDEDLLPEFEKWYQRQTGKYIHVQMQTFDINENMLAEIEVGHEDYDVICPSEYIIERMLRKKLLQPIRKDIISRTNTPSYFDNVSPFAVRMFQEMAPKGSKINVSDYAVGYMWGTTGFLYNKKYLKASDLKSWGAPYDTRLMGKILMKDAFRDVYSCLICYACIDDIKAGKVTRSELVGHVTDERIRLVEDLVKRAKPNIFGWEVDFGKETMTKGKAWANMTWSGDAAWAIEEAAEVGVDLDYVVPEEGSNVWFDGWAIPIYAKNPEAASYFINFLCMPENAIRNMEAIGYVSVIGSREVMEGMMEDDDSGVPFVDASYIFGE
;
A
#
# COMPACT_ATOMS: atom_id res chain seq x y z
N MET A 1 -55.09 41.88 16.41
CA MET A 1 -53.78 41.81 15.71
C MET A 1 -54.07 41.84 14.20
N LYS A 2 -53.68 42.95 13.56
CA LYS A 2 -54.02 43.15 12.14
C LYS A 2 -53.20 42.18 11.24
N MET A 3 -53.81 41.76 10.15
CA MET A 3 -53.24 40.78 9.20
C MET A 3 -51.79 41.12 8.78
N LYS A 4 -51.39 42.39 8.75
CA LYS A 4 -50.03 42.88 8.52
C LYS A 4 -49.03 42.41 9.59
N ASP A 5 -49.43 42.40 10.86
CA ASP A 5 -48.56 42.01 11.98
C ASP A 5 -48.27 40.50 11.99
N ARG A 6 -49.26 39.70 11.51
CA ARG A 6 -49.03 38.23 11.32
C ARG A 6 -48.11 37.95 10.14
N LEU A 7 -48.15 38.73 9.05
CA LEU A 7 -47.28 38.57 7.91
C LEU A 7 -45.82 38.91 8.26
N HIS A 8 -45.59 39.96 9.04
CA HIS A 8 -44.25 40.32 9.49
C HIS A 8 -43.66 39.27 10.45
N LEU A 9 -44.49 38.70 11.35
CA LEU A 9 -44.06 37.64 12.26
C LEU A 9 -43.67 36.36 11.51
N ILE A 10 -44.42 35.99 10.48
CA ILE A 10 -44.16 34.81 9.62
C ILE A 10 -42.86 35.02 8.80
N ILE A 11 -42.67 36.20 8.21
CA ILE A 11 -41.47 36.52 7.46
C ILE A 11 -40.22 36.53 8.36
N THR A 12 -40.31 37.06 9.58
CA THR A 12 -39.20 37.07 10.54
C THR A 12 -38.85 35.65 11.01
N VAL A 13 -39.85 34.78 11.23
CA VAL A 13 -39.60 33.37 11.61
C VAL A 13 -38.98 32.57 10.44
N ILE A 14 -39.42 32.82 9.19
CA ILE A 14 -38.84 32.16 8.01
C ILE A 14 -37.42 32.62 7.76
N ILE A 15 -37.08 33.89 7.98
CA ILE A 15 -35.70 34.40 7.85
C ILE A 15 -34.79 33.83 8.96
N LEU A 16 -35.28 33.59 10.16
CA LEU A 16 -34.53 32.94 11.25
C LEU A 16 -34.28 31.45 10.99
N CYS A 17 -35.18 30.79 10.27
CA CYS A 17 -34.99 29.37 9.87
C CYS A 17 -34.13 29.18 8.60
N MET A 18 -33.83 30.27 7.89
CA MET A 18 -32.96 30.26 6.70
C MET A 18 -31.57 30.83 6.95
N MET A 19 -31.11 30.95 8.20
CA MET A 19 -29.67 31.09 8.41
C MET A 19 -29.04 29.76 7.99
N PRO A 20 -28.28 29.69 6.87
CA PRO A 20 -27.45 28.55 6.64
C PRO A 20 -26.54 28.48 7.88
N GLY A 21 -26.59 27.36 8.59
CA GLY A 21 -25.57 27.08 9.57
C GLY A 21 -24.24 27.31 8.85
N VAL A 22 -23.49 28.32 9.25
CA VAL A 22 -22.15 28.53 8.75
C VAL A 22 -21.42 27.26 9.18
N ALA A 23 -21.28 26.31 8.28
CA ALA A 23 -20.41 25.18 8.50
C ALA A 23 -19.03 25.80 8.77
N GLN A 24 -18.65 25.84 10.02
CA GLN A 24 -17.34 26.38 10.40
C GLN A 24 -16.32 25.50 9.71
N ALA A 25 -15.53 26.10 8.83
CA ALA A 25 -14.45 25.38 8.19
C ALA A 25 -13.51 24.84 9.28
N LEU A 26 -13.16 23.57 9.20
CA LEU A 26 -12.23 22.96 10.15
C LEU A 26 -10.89 23.68 10.06
N GLU A 27 -10.33 23.98 11.21
CA GLU A 27 -8.97 24.53 11.29
C GLU A 27 -7.95 23.44 10.93
N ARG A 28 -6.80 23.82 10.37
CA ARG A 28 -5.78 22.85 9.93
C ARG A 28 -5.35 21.87 11.03
N HIS A 29 -5.37 22.28 12.28
CA HIS A 29 -5.03 21.42 13.43
C HIS A 29 -6.13 20.41 13.79
N GLU A 30 -7.32 20.54 13.22
CA GLU A 30 -8.45 19.61 13.35
C GLU A 30 -8.50 18.60 12.19
N ILE A 31 -7.53 18.65 11.25
CA ILE A 31 -7.49 17.81 10.07
C ILE A 31 -6.23 16.95 10.11
N LEU A 32 -6.39 15.64 9.97
CA LEU A 32 -5.30 14.69 9.69
C LEU A 32 -5.29 14.39 8.19
N LYS A 33 -4.29 14.90 7.48
CA LYS A 33 -4.11 14.61 6.06
C LYS A 33 -3.31 13.33 5.89
N VAL A 34 -3.97 12.29 5.39
CA VAL A 34 -3.39 10.97 5.09
C VAL A 34 -3.19 10.85 3.58
N TYR A 35 -2.01 10.40 3.13
CA TYR A 35 -1.70 10.16 1.74
C TYR A 35 -1.26 8.72 1.55
N ASN A 36 -2.12 7.92 0.94
CA ASN A 36 -1.99 6.47 0.84
C ASN A 36 -2.14 6.01 -0.63
N TRP A 37 -1.93 4.74 -0.89
CA TRP A 37 -2.30 4.10 -2.14
C TRP A 37 -3.83 4.02 -2.26
N ALA A 38 -4.34 3.95 -3.48
CA ALA A 38 -5.74 3.65 -3.72
C ALA A 38 -6.08 2.23 -3.22
N ASP A 39 -7.30 2.03 -2.71
CA ASP A 39 -7.81 0.75 -2.21
C ASP A 39 -6.85 0.02 -1.24
N TYR A 40 -6.20 0.75 -0.34
CA TYR A 40 -5.13 0.21 0.51
C TYR A 40 -5.35 0.47 2.00
N ILE A 41 -6.59 0.55 2.42
CA ILE A 41 -7.04 0.63 3.82
C ILE A 41 -8.52 0.28 3.90
N ASP A 42 -8.96 -0.33 4.99
CA ASP A 42 -10.38 -0.37 5.34
C ASP A 42 -10.86 1.04 5.68
N GLU A 43 -11.63 1.65 4.79
CA GLU A 43 -12.09 3.05 4.95
C GLU A 43 -12.96 3.26 6.20
N ASP A 44 -13.63 2.22 6.70
CA ASP A 44 -14.42 2.29 7.94
C ASP A 44 -13.55 2.55 9.17
N LEU A 45 -12.25 2.24 9.12
CA LEU A 45 -11.30 2.57 10.16
C LEU A 45 -11.08 4.08 10.33
N LEU A 46 -11.30 4.88 9.29
CA LEU A 46 -11.07 6.33 9.36
C LEU A 46 -12.01 7.03 10.37
N PRO A 47 -13.36 6.89 10.26
CA PRO A 47 -14.26 7.46 11.26
C PRO A 47 -14.15 6.79 12.64
N GLU A 48 -13.70 5.53 12.70
CA GLU A 48 -13.43 4.87 13.97
C GLU A 48 -12.20 5.44 14.66
N PHE A 49 -11.14 5.73 13.91
CA PHE A 49 -9.97 6.44 14.41
C PHE A 49 -10.34 7.81 15.00
N GLU A 50 -11.15 8.61 14.30
CA GLU A 50 -11.59 9.94 14.79
C GLU A 50 -12.23 9.84 16.18
N LYS A 51 -13.15 8.86 16.36
CA LYS A 51 -13.81 8.59 17.64
C LYS A 51 -12.83 8.08 18.69
N TRP A 52 -11.92 7.19 18.30
CA TRP A 52 -10.91 6.63 19.18
C TRP A 52 -9.94 7.73 19.64
N TYR A 53 -9.44 8.57 18.72
CA TYR A 53 -8.57 9.69 19.01
C TYR A 53 -9.20 10.69 19.98
N GLN A 54 -10.47 11.02 19.75
CA GLN A 54 -11.22 11.89 20.67
C GLN A 54 -11.33 11.30 22.08
N ARG A 55 -11.57 10.00 22.20
CA ARG A 55 -11.60 9.31 23.51
C ARG A 55 -10.24 9.35 24.21
N GLN A 56 -9.15 9.20 23.46
CA GLN A 56 -7.79 9.16 24.02
C GLN A 56 -7.27 10.54 24.43
N THR A 57 -7.60 11.56 23.65
CA THR A 57 -6.97 12.89 23.78
C THR A 57 -7.91 14.00 24.24
N GLY A 58 -9.21 13.78 24.13
CA GLY A 58 -10.24 14.83 24.31
C GLY A 58 -10.28 15.83 23.15
N LYS A 59 -9.46 15.66 22.10
CA LYS A 59 -9.38 16.56 20.94
C LYS A 59 -10.19 15.99 19.78
N TYR A 60 -10.75 16.86 18.97
CA TYR A 60 -11.36 16.50 17.68
C TYR A 60 -10.28 16.39 16.60
N ILE A 61 -10.44 15.46 15.67
CA ILE A 61 -9.68 15.35 14.45
C ILE A 61 -10.58 14.80 13.34
N HIS A 62 -10.43 15.30 12.13
CA HIS A 62 -11.09 14.79 10.94
C HIS A 62 -10.04 14.25 9.96
N VAL A 63 -10.20 13.01 9.53
CA VAL A 63 -9.28 12.37 8.58
C VAL A 63 -9.65 12.76 7.15
N GLN A 64 -8.71 13.37 6.45
CA GLN A 64 -8.80 13.61 5.01
C GLN A 64 -7.79 12.73 4.30
N MET A 65 -8.27 11.66 3.66
CA MET A 65 -7.44 10.77 2.88
C MET A 65 -7.38 11.23 1.41
N GLN A 66 -6.18 11.22 0.86
CA GLN A 66 -5.89 11.35 -0.56
C GLN A 66 -5.10 10.13 -1.01
N THR A 67 -5.15 9.82 -2.29
CA THR A 67 -4.46 8.65 -2.84
C THR A 67 -3.44 9.03 -3.90
N PHE A 68 -2.41 8.19 -4.01
CA PHE A 68 -1.41 8.26 -5.08
C PHE A 68 -1.24 6.88 -5.72
N ASP A 69 -0.79 6.87 -6.97
CA ASP A 69 -0.59 5.65 -7.74
C ASP A 69 0.89 5.32 -7.92
N ILE A 70 1.76 6.31 -7.77
CA ILE A 70 3.20 6.19 -8.03
C ILE A 70 3.98 6.86 -6.90
N ASN A 71 4.88 6.12 -6.27
CA ASN A 71 5.75 6.58 -5.19
C ASN A 71 6.55 7.86 -5.54
N GLU A 72 7.05 7.94 -6.76
CA GLU A 72 7.86 9.08 -7.21
C GLU A 72 7.05 10.37 -7.30
N ASN A 73 5.78 10.29 -7.66
CA ASN A 73 4.87 11.44 -7.70
C ASN A 73 4.58 11.93 -6.28
N MET A 74 4.21 11.02 -5.37
CA MET A 74 4.02 11.34 -3.95
C MET A 74 5.27 11.99 -3.35
N LEU A 75 6.47 11.44 -3.63
CA LEU A 75 7.71 12.02 -3.15
C LEU A 75 7.96 13.42 -3.71
N ALA A 76 7.64 13.67 -4.99
CA ALA A 76 7.82 14.99 -5.61
C ALA A 76 6.91 16.05 -4.97
N GLU A 77 5.68 15.71 -4.63
CA GLU A 77 4.77 16.62 -3.92
C GLU A 77 5.31 17.03 -2.55
N ILE A 78 5.96 16.10 -1.83
CA ILE A 78 6.56 16.41 -0.53
C ILE A 78 7.90 17.14 -0.69
N GLU A 79 8.79 16.64 -1.57
CA GLU A 79 10.15 17.16 -1.70
C GLU A 79 10.20 18.54 -2.37
N VAL A 80 9.38 18.75 -3.40
CA VAL A 80 9.36 19.95 -4.23
C VAL A 80 8.14 20.82 -3.92
N GLY A 81 6.96 20.19 -3.78
CA GLY A 81 5.70 20.88 -3.48
C GLY A 81 5.62 21.36 -2.05
N HIS A 82 6.36 20.74 -1.12
CA HIS A 82 6.29 20.99 0.32
C HIS A 82 4.87 20.83 0.86
N GLU A 83 4.11 19.85 0.28
CA GLU A 83 2.76 19.56 0.71
C GLU A 83 2.74 19.11 2.19
N ASP A 84 1.72 19.56 2.90
CA ASP A 84 1.61 19.42 4.35
C ASP A 84 0.85 18.16 4.80
N TYR A 85 1.06 17.03 4.09
CA TYR A 85 0.55 15.74 4.56
C TYR A 85 1.06 15.41 5.95
N ASP A 86 0.20 14.81 6.78
CA ASP A 86 0.55 14.42 8.14
C ASP A 86 1.05 12.98 8.22
N VAL A 87 0.49 12.09 7.40
CA VAL A 87 0.86 10.68 7.32
C VAL A 87 0.93 10.26 5.86
N ILE A 88 1.95 9.49 5.52
CA ILE A 88 2.16 8.90 4.19
C ILE A 88 2.48 7.42 4.32
N CYS A 89 2.16 6.63 3.29
CA CYS A 89 2.45 5.19 3.24
C CYS A 89 3.30 4.82 2.01
N PRO A 90 4.55 5.22 1.93
CA PRO A 90 5.45 4.87 0.83
C PRO A 90 6.04 3.47 0.98
N SER A 91 6.54 2.95 -0.16
CA SER A 91 7.38 1.76 -0.14
C SER A 91 8.76 2.03 0.46
N GLU A 92 9.42 0.96 0.88
CA GLU A 92 10.69 0.96 1.62
C GLU A 92 11.79 1.81 0.98
N TYR A 93 11.97 1.75 -0.34
CA TYR A 93 13.03 2.50 -1.03
C TYR A 93 12.80 4.02 -1.04
N ILE A 94 11.54 4.44 -0.94
CA ILE A 94 11.19 5.86 -0.77
C ILE A 94 11.47 6.29 0.67
N ILE A 95 11.16 5.44 1.66
CA ILE A 95 11.52 5.69 3.06
C ILE A 95 13.02 5.91 3.20
N GLU A 96 13.86 5.03 2.59
CA GLU A 96 15.32 5.20 2.56
C GLU A 96 15.72 6.57 1.98
N ARG A 97 15.14 6.91 0.82
CA ARG A 97 15.43 8.18 0.13
C ARG A 97 15.01 9.38 0.98
N MET A 98 13.85 9.32 1.62
CA MET A 98 13.35 10.39 2.49
C MET A 98 14.21 10.54 3.75
N LEU A 99 14.65 9.44 4.36
CA LEU A 99 15.59 9.46 5.50
C LEU A 99 16.91 10.14 5.11
N ARG A 100 17.49 9.75 3.99
CA ARG A 100 18.72 10.33 3.47
C ARG A 100 18.60 11.83 3.21
N LYS A 101 17.44 12.28 2.73
CA LYS A 101 17.13 13.69 2.44
C LYS A 101 16.60 14.46 3.65
N LYS A 102 16.42 13.78 4.80
CA LYS A 102 15.84 14.37 6.04
C LYS A 102 14.43 14.93 5.82
N LEU A 103 13.62 14.24 5.04
CA LEU A 103 12.24 14.61 4.73
C LEU A 103 11.22 13.97 5.67
N LEU A 104 11.66 13.20 6.68
CA LEU A 104 10.82 12.61 7.71
C LEU A 104 11.10 13.23 9.07
N GLN A 105 10.09 13.28 9.91
CA GLN A 105 10.22 13.58 11.33
C GLN A 105 9.90 12.33 12.18
N PRO A 106 10.43 12.26 13.42
CA PRO A 106 10.22 11.09 14.27
C PRO A 106 8.74 10.88 14.63
N ILE A 107 8.34 9.62 14.73
CA ILE A 107 7.06 9.21 15.28
C ILE A 107 7.05 9.47 16.80
N ARG A 108 5.98 10.07 17.28
CA ARG A 108 5.82 10.48 18.69
C ARG A 108 5.44 9.29 19.57
N LYS A 109 6.38 8.42 19.87
CA LYS A 109 6.17 7.26 20.77
C LYS A 109 5.91 7.64 22.23
N ASP A 110 6.23 8.89 22.60
CA ASP A 110 5.96 9.45 23.92
C ASP A 110 4.47 9.72 24.20
N ILE A 111 3.59 9.61 23.19
CA ILE A 111 2.13 9.74 23.36
C ILE A 111 1.57 8.74 24.39
N ILE A 112 2.15 7.53 24.44
CA ILE A 112 1.72 6.45 25.33
C ILE A 112 1.80 6.86 26.79
N SER A 113 2.90 7.47 27.19
CA SER A 113 3.12 7.93 28.58
C SER A 113 2.21 9.12 28.97
N ARG A 114 1.70 9.87 27.96
CA ARG A 114 0.85 11.04 28.21
C ARG A 114 -0.61 10.70 28.43
N THR A 115 -1.11 9.66 27.75
CA THR A 115 -2.54 9.38 27.66
C THR A 115 -2.93 8.01 28.15
N ASN A 116 -1.99 7.25 28.71
CA ASN A 116 -2.17 5.85 29.11
C ASN A 116 -2.75 4.97 27.99
N THR A 117 -2.44 5.32 26.73
CA THR A 117 -2.83 4.56 25.55
C THR A 117 -1.93 3.34 25.43
N PRO A 118 -2.44 2.12 25.16
CA PRO A 118 -1.60 0.97 24.90
C PRO A 118 -0.66 1.22 23.73
N SER A 119 0.58 0.70 23.83
CA SER A 119 1.53 0.73 22.70
C SER A 119 1.23 -0.41 21.75
N TYR A 120 0.93 -0.07 20.53
CA TYR A 120 0.80 -1.04 19.44
C TYR A 120 1.97 -0.99 18.46
N PHE A 121 2.87 -0.01 18.57
CA PHE A 121 4.08 0.06 17.76
C PHE A 121 4.98 -1.17 17.91
N ASP A 122 4.95 -1.82 19.07
CA ASP A 122 5.74 -3.02 19.35
C ASP A 122 5.12 -4.30 18.75
N ASN A 123 3.91 -4.21 18.18
CA ASN A 123 3.28 -5.33 17.47
C ASN A 123 3.89 -5.58 16.09
N VAL A 124 4.70 -4.66 15.56
CA VAL A 124 5.40 -4.86 14.28
C VAL A 124 6.38 -6.02 14.39
N SER A 125 6.32 -6.93 13.43
CA SER A 125 7.16 -8.12 13.38
C SER A 125 8.66 -7.77 13.49
N PRO A 126 9.44 -8.49 14.29
CA PRO A 126 10.89 -8.30 14.38
C PRO A 126 11.60 -8.46 13.02
N PHE A 127 11.05 -9.27 12.13
CA PHE A 127 11.54 -9.43 10.76
C PHE A 127 11.35 -8.13 9.97
N ALA A 128 10.14 -7.56 9.96
CA ALA A 128 9.88 -6.28 9.30
C ALA A 128 10.75 -5.15 9.86
N VAL A 129 10.92 -5.08 11.19
CA VAL A 129 11.80 -4.10 11.83
C VAL A 129 13.24 -4.24 11.32
N ARG A 130 13.75 -5.47 11.18
CA ARG A 130 15.11 -5.70 10.63
C ARG A 130 15.19 -5.26 9.16
N MET A 131 14.20 -5.63 8.33
CA MET A 131 14.16 -5.24 6.92
C MET A 131 14.13 -3.72 6.75
N PHE A 132 13.30 -3.03 7.54
CA PHE A 132 13.29 -1.56 7.55
C PHE A 132 14.62 -0.97 8.01
N GLN A 133 15.30 -1.58 8.99
CA GLN A 133 16.59 -1.09 9.47
C GLN A 133 17.71 -1.19 8.41
N GLU A 134 17.61 -2.12 7.47
CA GLU A 134 18.54 -2.21 6.33
C GLU A 134 18.47 -1.00 5.38
N MET A 135 17.39 -0.24 5.45
CA MET A 135 17.19 1.00 4.68
C MET A 135 17.83 2.22 5.33
N ALA A 136 18.44 2.07 6.51
CA ALA A 136 19.15 3.18 7.12
C ALA A 136 20.26 3.69 6.18
N PRO A 137 20.36 5.02 5.94
CA PRO A 137 21.41 5.57 5.10
C PRO A 137 22.78 5.09 5.53
N LYS A 138 23.60 4.63 4.57
CA LYS A 138 24.93 4.06 4.87
C LYS A 138 25.75 4.97 5.78
N GLY A 139 26.27 4.40 6.88
CA GLY A 139 27.07 5.12 7.86
C GLY A 139 26.29 6.00 8.82
N SER A 140 24.97 6.05 8.73
CA SER A 140 24.11 6.71 9.71
C SER A 140 23.91 5.84 10.95
N LYS A 141 23.53 6.48 12.06
CA LYS A 141 23.10 5.81 13.30
C LYS A 141 21.57 5.91 13.47
N ILE A 142 20.83 6.13 12.36
CA ILE A 142 19.38 6.27 12.39
C ILE A 142 18.77 4.92 12.74
N ASN A 143 17.91 4.91 13.75
CA ASN A 143 16.97 3.82 13.98
C ASN A 143 15.73 4.10 13.11
N VAL A 144 15.55 3.32 12.05
CA VAL A 144 14.47 3.53 11.08
C VAL A 144 13.11 3.44 11.74
N SER A 145 12.94 2.57 12.75
CA SER A 145 11.68 2.44 13.50
C SER A 145 11.27 3.72 14.25
N ASP A 146 12.17 4.70 14.40
CA ASP A 146 11.78 6.00 14.97
C ASP A 146 11.08 6.90 13.94
N TYR A 147 11.14 6.57 12.64
CA TYR A 147 10.63 7.39 11.53
C TYR A 147 9.58 6.69 10.68
N ALA A 148 9.57 5.36 10.67
CA ALA A 148 8.64 4.57 9.88
C ALA A 148 8.20 3.31 10.63
N VAL A 149 6.95 2.92 10.41
CA VAL A 149 6.36 1.67 10.93
C VAL A 149 5.84 0.88 9.75
N GLY A 150 6.24 -0.39 9.64
CA GLY A 150 5.77 -1.28 8.59
C GLY A 150 4.24 -1.42 8.60
N TYR A 151 3.66 -1.55 7.42
CA TYR A 151 2.22 -1.68 7.22
C TYR A 151 1.88 -3.02 6.55
N MET A 152 2.10 -3.11 5.26
CA MET A 152 1.83 -4.31 4.46
C MET A 152 3.07 -4.69 3.66
N TRP A 153 3.09 -5.92 3.15
CA TRP A 153 4.13 -6.40 2.27
C TRP A 153 3.54 -7.27 1.15
N GLY A 154 4.31 -7.50 0.12
CA GLY A 154 3.89 -8.36 -0.97
C GLY A 154 4.98 -8.67 -1.98
N THR A 155 4.57 -9.42 -2.99
CA THR A 155 5.37 -9.81 -4.14
C THR A 155 4.66 -9.45 -5.43
N THR A 156 5.38 -9.48 -6.55
CA THR A 156 4.79 -9.35 -7.88
C THR A 156 4.78 -10.71 -8.57
N GLY A 157 3.69 -11.02 -9.27
CA GLY A 157 3.53 -12.28 -10.01
C GLY A 157 2.52 -12.15 -11.14
N PHE A 158 2.00 -13.28 -11.59
CA PHE A 158 0.94 -13.33 -12.58
C PHE A 158 -0.36 -13.86 -11.95
N LEU A 159 -1.39 -13.02 -11.90
CA LEU A 159 -2.77 -13.43 -11.73
C LEU A 159 -3.27 -13.96 -13.09
N TYR A 160 -3.90 -15.13 -13.12
CA TYR A 160 -4.33 -15.72 -14.38
C TYR A 160 -5.67 -16.43 -14.29
N ASN A 161 -6.38 -16.48 -15.41
CA ASN A 161 -7.65 -17.16 -15.55
C ASN A 161 -7.43 -18.63 -15.93
N LYS A 162 -7.77 -19.56 -15.02
CA LYS A 162 -7.59 -21.01 -15.15
C LYS A 162 -8.36 -21.61 -16.32
N LYS A 163 -9.39 -20.91 -16.84
CA LYS A 163 -10.09 -21.31 -18.06
C LYS A 163 -9.18 -21.31 -19.28
N TYR A 164 -8.18 -20.45 -19.32
CA TYR A 164 -7.33 -20.23 -20.51
C TYR A 164 -5.89 -20.67 -20.32
N LEU A 165 -5.37 -20.60 -19.09
CA LEU A 165 -3.97 -20.81 -18.75
C LEU A 165 -3.81 -21.76 -17.56
N LYS A 166 -2.60 -22.30 -17.43
CA LYS A 166 -2.14 -23.05 -16.26
C LYS A 166 -0.94 -22.34 -15.66
N ALA A 167 -0.64 -22.59 -14.39
CA ALA A 167 0.56 -22.07 -13.74
C ALA A 167 1.84 -22.33 -14.54
N SER A 168 1.94 -23.51 -15.19
CA SER A 168 3.09 -23.87 -16.04
C SER A 168 3.30 -22.95 -17.25
N ASP A 169 2.27 -22.26 -17.73
CA ASP A 169 2.38 -21.30 -18.84
C ASP A 169 3.00 -19.96 -18.39
N LEU A 170 2.98 -19.68 -17.07
CA LEU A 170 3.32 -18.38 -16.49
C LEU A 170 4.47 -18.45 -15.46
N LYS A 171 5.14 -19.59 -15.35
CA LYS A 171 6.23 -19.79 -14.38
C LYS A 171 7.55 -19.09 -14.72
N SER A 172 7.54 -18.26 -15.75
CA SER A 172 8.67 -17.44 -16.18
C SER A 172 8.22 -16.04 -16.57
N TRP A 173 9.00 -15.01 -16.22
CA TRP A 173 8.81 -13.65 -16.76
C TRP A 173 8.96 -13.56 -18.27
N GLY A 174 9.29 -14.67 -18.92
CA GLY A 174 9.23 -14.83 -20.37
C GLY A 174 7.82 -14.99 -20.93
N ALA A 175 6.79 -15.19 -20.11
CA ALA A 175 5.40 -15.36 -20.56
C ALA A 175 4.90 -14.25 -21.51
N PRO A 176 5.21 -12.95 -21.34
CA PRO A 176 4.80 -11.90 -22.28
C PRO A 176 5.33 -12.06 -23.71
N TYR A 177 6.29 -12.95 -23.94
CA TYR A 177 6.82 -13.24 -25.29
C TYR A 177 6.12 -14.42 -25.99
N ASP A 178 5.21 -15.10 -25.29
CA ASP A 178 4.41 -16.16 -25.86
C ASP A 178 3.31 -15.57 -26.75
N THR A 179 3.36 -15.89 -28.05
CA THR A 179 2.39 -15.39 -29.02
C THR A 179 0.96 -15.86 -28.78
N ARG A 180 0.76 -16.92 -27.99
CA ARG A 180 -0.58 -17.37 -27.54
C ARG A 180 -1.27 -16.32 -26.66
N LEU A 181 -0.49 -15.47 -25.98
CA LEU A 181 -0.96 -14.42 -25.08
C LEU A 181 -1.17 -13.08 -25.79
N MET A 182 -1.05 -13.02 -27.12
CA MET A 182 -1.17 -11.77 -27.89
C MET A 182 -2.50 -11.06 -27.60
N GLY A 183 -2.42 -9.83 -27.05
CA GLY A 183 -3.56 -9.02 -26.65
C GLY A 183 -4.38 -9.59 -25.50
N LYS A 184 -3.77 -10.45 -24.65
CA LYS A 184 -4.46 -11.12 -23.53
C LYS A 184 -3.83 -10.89 -22.18
N ILE A 185 -2.64 -10.29 -22.13
CA ILE A 185 -1.88 -10.06 -20.90
C ILE A 185 -1.88 -8.57 -20.54
N LEU A 186 -2.14 -8.27 -19.29
CA LEU A 186 -1.93 -6.96 -18.66
C LEU A 186 -0.56 -6.93 -18.01
N MET A 187 0.08 -5.75 -18.04
CA MET A 187 1.35 -5.50 -17.37
C MET A 187 1.24 -4.30 -16.45
N LYS A 188 1.96 -4.30 -15.34
CA LYS A 188 2.03 -3.14 -14.45
C LYS A 188 2.67 -1.93 -15.14
N ASP A 189 2.08 -0.76 -14.98
CA ASP A 189 2.68 0.54 -15.33
C ASP A 189 3.48 1.09 -14.13
N ALA A 190 4.40 0.26 -13.63
CA ALA A 190 5.28 0.56 -12.52
C ALA A 190 6.71 0.15 -12.88
N PHE A 191 7.58 1.14 -13.08
CA PHE A 191 8.94 0.92 -13.56
C PHE A 191 9.72 -0.09 -12.71
N ARG A 192 9.67 0.03 -11.39
CA ARG A 192 10.46 -0.83 -10.51
C ARG A 192 10.06 -2.29 -10.59
N ASP A 193 8.75 -2.56 -10.61
CA ASP A 193 8.23 -3.93 -10.69
C ASP A 193 8.62 -4.59 -12.02
N VAL A 194 8.34 -3.90 -13.12
CA VAL A 194 8.68 -4.39 -14.45
C VAL A 194 10.19 -4.55 -14.63
N TYR A 195 10.98 -3.55 -14.21
CA TYR A 195 12.43 -3.60 -14.29
C TYR A 195 12.99 -4.78 -13.47
N SER A 196 12.58 -4.90 -12.20
CA SER A 196 13.09 -5.92 -11.29
C SER A 196 12.84 -7.34 -11.81
N CYS A 197 11.64 -7.60 -12.31
CA CYS A 197 11.27 -8.90 -12.84
C CYS A 197 11.99 -9.21 -14.17
N LEU A 198 12.00 -8.27 -15.10
CA LEU A 198 12.59 -8.51 -16.43
C LEU A 198 14.12 -8.52 -16.41
N ILE A 199 14.79 -7.77 -15.52
CA ILE A 199 16.26 -7.85 -15.42
C ILE A 199 16.69 -9.20 -14.83
N CYS A 200 15.95 -9.74 -13.85
CA CYS A 200 16.21 -11.08 -13.32
C CYS A 200 15.99 -12.16 -14.39
N TYR A 201 14.92 -12.03 -15.19
CA TYR A 201 14.69 -12.90 -16.34
C TYR A 201 15.83 -12.85 -17.34
N ALA A 202 16.26 -11.65 -17.74
CA ALA A 202 17.34 -11.48 -18.73
C ALA A 202 18.69 -12.04 -18.25
N CYS A 203 18.95 -11.98 -16.96
CA CYS A 203 20.23 -12.37 -16.35
C CYS A 203 20.15 -13.71 -15.60
N ILE A 204 19.12 -14.53 -15.85
CA ILE A 204 18.89 -15.75 -15.06
C ILE A 204 20.06 -16.74 -15.10
N ASP A 205 20.73 -16.86 -16.25
CA ASP A 205 21.89 -17.75 -16.39
C ASP A 205 23.10 -17.25 -15.60
N ASP A 206 23.31 -15.94 -15.55
CA ASP A 206 24.37 -15.34 -14.73
C ASP A 206 24.07 -15.41 -13.23
N ILE A 207 22.78 -15.29 -12.84
CA ILE A 207 22.33 -15.52 -11.47
C ILE A 207 22.60 -16.98 -11.07
N LYS A 208 22.19 -17.95 -11.90
CA LYS A 208 22.40 -19.38 -11.66
C LYS A 208 23.89 -19.75 -11.61
N ALA A 209 24.71 -19.07 -12.39
CA ALA A 209 26.16 -19.25 -12.41
C ALA A 209 26.88 -18.53 -11.23
N GLY A 210 26.15 -17.80 -10.38
CA GLY A 210 26.71 -17.05 -9.25
C GLY A 210 27.56 -15.84 -9.65
N LYS A 211 27.47 -15.35 -10.90
CA LYS A 211 28.22 -14.19 -11.38
C LYS A 211 27.62 -12.87 -10.92
N VAL A 212 26.33 -12.83 -10.66
CA VAL A 212 25.60 -11.66 -10.19
C VAL A 212 24.45 -12.10 -9.26
N THR A 213 24.12 -11.27 -8.30
CA THR A 213 22.98 -11.52 -7.41
C THR A 213 21.74 -10.73 -7.87
N ARG A 214 20.53 -11.20 -7.52
CA ARG A 214 19.28 -10.47 -7.77
C ARG A 214 19.32 -9.08 -7.13
N SER A 215 19.75 -9.00 -5.88
CA SER A 215 19.89 -7.73 -5.14
C SER A 215 20.78 -6.73 -5.86
N GLU A 216 21.90 -7.19 -6.44
CA GLU A 216 22.80 -6.34 -7.22
C GLU A 216 22.18 -5.86 -8.53
N LEU A 217 21.41 -6.70 -9.22
CA LEU A 217 20.71 -6.32 -10.45
C LEU A 217 19.63 -5.28 -10.21
N VAL A 218 18.85 -5.46 -9.15
CA VAL A 218 17.72 -4.58 -8.80
C VAL A 218 18.21 -3.29 -8.12
N GLY A 219 19.17 -3.40 -7.20
CA GLY A 219 19.67 -2.25 -6.42
C GLY A 219 20.69 -1.37 -7.16
N HIS A 220 21.29 -1.87 -8.25
CA HIS A 220 22.28 -1.13 -9.03
C HIS A 220 21.81 -0.98 -10.48
N VAL A 221 20.98 0.01 -10.72
CA VAL A 221 20.43 0.32 -12.04
C VAL A 221 21.47 1.06 -12.87
N THR A 222 21.78 0.56 -14.09
CA THR A 222 22.69 1.18 -15.06
C THR A 222 21.99 1.41 -16.39
N ASP A 223 22.51 2.34 -17.19
CA ASP A 223 21.95 2.63 -18.53
C ASP A 223 21.93 1.38 -19.43
N GLU A 224 22.92 0.50 -19.32
CA GLU A 224 22.99 -0.75 -20.06
C GLU A 224 21.83 -1.69 -19.65
N ARG A 225 21.63 -1.87 -18.34
CA ARG A 225 20.54 -2.68 -17.80
C ARG A 225 19.16 -2.12 -18.15
N ILE A 226 19.02 -0.78 -18.12
CA ILE A 226 17.78 -0.11 -18.56
C ILE A 226 17.50 -0.41 -20.02
N ARG A 227 18.49 -0.28 -20.92
CA ARG A 227 18.32 -0.58 -22.35
C ARG A 227 17.95 -2.05 -22.58
N LEU A 228 18.56 -2.97 -21.85
CA LEU A 228 18.22 -4.39 -21.93
C LEU A 228 16.75 -4.63 -21.59
N VAL A 229 16.25 -4.05 -20.48
CA VAL A 229 14.85 -4.16 -20.07
C VAL A 229 13.92 -3.43 -21.06
N GLU A 230 14.32 -2.25 -21.55
CA GLU A 230 13.57 -1.51 -22.59
C GLU A 230 13.35 -2.36 -23.85
N ASP A 231 14.38 -3.05 -24.31
CA ASP A 231 14.28 -3.96 -25.49
C ASP A 231 13.34 -5.15 -25.20
N LEU A 232 13.37 -5.68 -23.98
CA LEU A 232 12.44 -6.72 -23.56
C LEU A 232 10.99 -6.20 -23.57
N VAL A 233 10.74 -5.04 -22.99
CA VAL A 233 9.41 -4.40 -22.98
C VAL A 233 8.90 -4.14 -24.39
N LYS A 234 9.75 -3.60 -25.29
CA LYS A 234 9.40 -3.38 -26.69
C LYS A 234 9.00 -4.68 -27.41
N ARG A 235 9.69 -5.78 -27.13
CA ARG A 235 9.38 -7.09 -27.69
C ARG A 235 8.08 -7.68 -27.15
N ALA A 236 7.76 -7.44 -25.89
CA ALA A 236 6.51 -7.89 -25.25
C ALA A 236 5.29 -7.08 -25.75
N LYS A 237 5.48 -5.82 -26.14
CA LYS A 237 4.43 -4.84 -26.46
C LYS A 237 3.31 -5.38 -27.38
N PRO A 238 3.55 -6.16 -28.46
CA PRO A 238 2.48 -6.71 -29.30
C PRO A 238 1.53 -7.66 -28.54
N ASN A 239 1.98 -8.29 -27.47
CA ASN A 239 1.20 -9.24 -26.67
C ASN A 239 0.47 -8.56 -25.51
N ILE A 240 0.82 -7.32 -25.18
CA ILE A 240 0.25 -6.60 -24.04
C ILE A 240 -1.13 -6.06 -24.43
N PHE A 241 -2.16 -6.45 -23.65
CA PHE A 241 -3.52 -5.93 -23.76
C PHE A 241 -3.63 -4.51 -23.22
N GLY A 242 -2.94 -4.20 -22.15
CA GLY A 242 -2.89 -2.87 -21.54
C GLY A 242 -1.84 -2.77 -20.43
N TRP A 243 -1.47 -1.54 -20.12
CA TRP A 243 -0.66 -1.19 -18.96
C TRP A 243 -1.60 -0.69 -17.86
N GLU A 244 -1.40 -1.14 -16.64
CA GLU A 244 -2.33 -0.85 -15.54
C GLU A 244 -1.58 -0.62 -14.22
N VAL A 245 -2.21 0.12 -13.33
CA VAL A 245 -1.81 0.24 -11.93
C VAL A 245 -2.87 -0.40 -11.04
N ASP A 246 -4.15 0.01 -11.17
CA ASP A 246 -5.24 -0.43 -10.28
C ASP A 246 -6.35 -1.22 -10.98
N PHE A 247 -6.68 -0.89 -12.25
CA PHE A 247 -7.83 -1.49 -12.93
C PHE A 247 -7.64 -2.95 -13.36
N GLY A 248 -6.44 -3.50 -13.21
CA GLY A 248 -6.11 -4.86 -13.62
C GLY A 248 -6.91 -5.91 -12.87
N LYS A 249 -7.03 -5.76 -11.55
CA LYS A 249 -7.81 -6.65 -10.68
C LYS A 249 -9.26 -6.77 -11.16
N GLU A 250 -9.96 -5.66 -11.41
CA GLU A 250 -11.32 -5.68 -11.93
C GLU A 250 -11.42 -6.24 -13.36
N THR A 251 -10.43 -6.02 -14.19
CA THR A 251 -10.40 -6.56 -15.55
C THR A 251 -10.31 -8.08 -15.52
N MET A 252 -9.55 -8.63 -14.57
CA MET A 252 -9.43 -10.07 -14.36
C MET A 252 -10.71 -10.68 -13.78
N THR A 253 -11.32 -10.07 -12.76
CA THR A 253 -12.60 -10.54 -12.19
C THR A 253 -13.72 -10.59 -13.23
N LYS A 254 -13.71 -9.67 -14.19
CA LYS A 254 -14.65 -9.66 -15.33
C LYS A 254 -14.26 -10.63 -16.46
N GLY A 255 -13.20 -11.41 -16.32
CA GLY A 255 -12.71 -12.38 -17.30
C GLY A 255 -12.26 -11.79 -18.64
N LYS A 256 -11.90 -10.50 -18.68
CA LYS A 256 -11.56 -9.78 -19.92
C LYS A 256 -10.11 -9.99 -20.37
N ALA A 257 -9.21 -10.27 -19.44
CA ALA A 257 -7.82 -10.64 -19.72
C ALA A 257 -7.56 -12.09 -19.30
N TRP A 258 -6.48 -12.70 -19.80
CA TRP A 258 -6.09 -14.06 -19.46
C TRP A 258 -5.04 -14.10 -18.35
N ALA A 259 -4.16 -13.11 -18.34
CA ALA A 259 -3.17 -12.93 -17.29
C ALA A 259 -2.96 -11.45 -17.01
N ASN A 260 -2.51 -11.16 -15.80
CA ASN A 260 -2.11 -9.84 -15.34
C ASN A 260 -0.84 -9.95 -14.49
N MET A 261 0.21 -9.22 -14.86
CA MET A 261 1.32 -8.97 -13.95
C MET A 261 0.81 -8.03 -12.86
N THR A 262 0.70 -8.51 -11.62
CA THR A 262 0.07 -7.78 -10.54
C THR A 262 0.73 -8.06 -9.19
N TRP A 263 0.37 -7.30 -8.19
CA TRP A 263 0.79 -7.48 -6.81
C TRP A 263 -0.03 -8.59 -6.13
N SER A 264 0.58 -9.25 -5.15
CA SER A 264 -0.02 -10.42 -4.49
C SER A 264 -1.33 -10.12 -3.78
N GLY A 265 -1.48 -8.94 -3.14
CA GLY A 265 -2.73 -8.57 -2.47
C GLY A 265 -3.86 -8.30 -3.46
N ASP A 266 -3.59 -7.55 -4.55
CA ASP A 266 -4.57 -7.37 -5.63
C ASP A 266 -5.00 -8.71 -6.24
N ALA A 267 -4.06 -9.67 -6.32
CA ALA A 267 -4.37 -11.00 -6.80
C ALA A 267 -5.26 -11.77 -5.83
N ALA A 268 -4.98 -11.73 -4.53
CA ALA A 268 -5.80 -12.38 -3.50
C ALA A 268 -7.23 -11.83 -3.54
N TRP A 269 -7.39 -10.52 -3.45
CA TRP A 269 -8.69 -9.85 -3.56
C TRP A 269 -9.43 -10.25 -4.86
N ALA A 270 -8.75 -10.23 -6.00
CA ALA A 270 -9.37 -10.55 -7.28
C ALA A 270 -9.79 -12.03 -7.40
N ILE A 271 -9.08 -12.95 -6.76
CA ILE A 271 -9.42 -14.38 -6.72
C ILE A 271 -10.74 -14.57 -5.97
N GLU A 272 -10.91 -13.93 -4.82
CA GLU A 272 -12.12 -14.00 -4.01
C GLU A 272 -13.32 -13.41 -4.76
N GLU A 273 -13.22 -12.17 -5.21
CA GLU A 273 -14.28 -11.49 -5.97
C GLU A 273 -14.67 -12.22 -7.26
N ALA A 274 -13.68 -12.79 -7.96
CA ALA A 274 -13.93 -13.54 -9.19
C ALA A 274 -14.70 -14.84 -8.92
N ALA A 275 -14.45 -15.50 -7.82
CA ALA A 275 -15.16 -16.72 -7.44
C ALA A 275 -16.66 -16.48 -7.28
N GLU A 276 -17.08 -15.34 -6.73
CA GLU A 276 -18.49 -14.96 -6.57
C GLU A 276 -19.25 -14.85 -7.92
N VAL A 277 -18.53 -14.48 -8.98
CA VAL A 277 -19.11 -14.34 -10.32
C VAL A 277 -18.78 -15.52 -11.26
N GLY A 278 -18.20 -16.59 -10.71
CA GLY A 278 -17.89 -17.83 -11.44
C GLY A 278 -16.68 -17.73 -12.38
N VAL A 279 -15.75 -16.82 -12.12
CA VAL A 279 -14.46 -16.72 -12.80
C VAL A 279 -13.39 -17.34 -11.90
N ASP A 280 -12.75 -18.40 -12.39
CA ASP A 280 -11.73 -19.16 -11.65
C ASP A 280 -10.33 -18.57 -11.93
N LEU A 281 -9.83 -17.78 -11.01
CA LEU A 281 -8.51 -17.17 -11.05
C LEU A 281 -7.53 -17.91 -10.14
N ASP A 282 -6.23 -17.73 -10.39
CA ASP A 282 -5.16 -18.20 -9.55
C ASP A 282 -3.90 -17.36 -9.80
N TYR A 283 -2.92 -17.45 -8.91
CA TYR A 283 -1.71 -16.63 -8.95
C TYR A 283 -0.45 -17.48 -8.95
N VAL A 284 0.59 -17.01 -9.61
CA VAL A 284 1.88 -17.69 -9.66
C VAL A 284 3.03 -16.69 -9.68
N VAL A 285 4.04 -16.93 -8.84
CA VAL A 285 5.32 -16.21 -8.88
C VAL A 285 6.27 -16.97 -9.81
N PRO A 286 6.85 -16.30 -10.84
CA PRO A 286 7.82 -16.92 -11.74
C PRO A 286 9.08 -17.43 -11.06
N GLU A 287 9.67 -18.50 -11.63
CA GLU A 287 10.83 -19.22 -11.06
C GLU A 287 12.12 -18.37 -10.99
N GLU A 288 12.23 -17.33 -11.82
CA GLU A 288 13.35 -16.39 -11.75
C GLU A 288 13.35 -15.57 -10.45
N GLY A 289 12.25 -15.62 -9.72
CA GLY A 289 12.01 -14.83 -8.51
C GLY A 289 11.26 -13.54 -8.78
N SER A 290 10.87 -12.88 -7.71
CA SER A 290 10.11 -11.64 -7.74
C SER A 290 10.78 -10.60 -6.84
N ASN A 291 10.38 -9.35 -6.98
CA ASN A 291 10.61 -8.35 -5.95
C ASN A 291 9.73 -8.67 -4.73
N VAL A 292 10.28 -8.40 -3.58
CA VAL A 292 9.55 -8.33 -2.30
C VAL A 292 9.62 -6.87 -1.87
N TRP A 293 8.49 -6.31 -1.55
CA TRP A 293 8.38 -4.92 -1.12
C TRP A 293 7.63 -4.83 0.21
N PHE A 294 7.92 -3.76 0.92
CA PHE A 294 7.27 -3.39 2.17
C PHE A 294 6.84 -1.94 2.10
N ASP A 295 5.59 -1.69 2.45
CA ASP A 295 5.11 -0.34 2.65
C ASP A 295 5.09 -0.01 4.13
N GLY A 296 5.24 1.26 4.45
CA GLY A 296 5.27 1.70 5.84
C GLY A 296 4.75 3.10 6.03
N TRP A 297 4.10 3.30 7.18
CA TRP A 297 3.63 4.61 7.61
C TRP A 297 4.78 5.48 8.08
N ALA A 298 4.84 6.70 7.60
CA ALA A 298 5.84 7.69 7.97
C ALA A 298 5.22 9.09 8.08
N ILE A 299 5.90 9.98 8.80
CA ILE A 299 5.46 11.36 9.03
C ILE A 299 6.39 12.31 8.29
N PRO A 300 5.90 13.02 7.25
CA PRO A 300 6.71 13.99 6.51
C PRO A 300 7.16 15.17 7.37
N ILE A 301 8.28 15.78 6.98
CA ILE A 301 8.85 16.94 7.72
C ILE A 301 7.89 18.14 7.76
N TYR A 302 6.99 18.25 6.77
CA TYR A 302 6.03 19.37 6.65
C TYR A 302 4.70 19.12 7.36
N ALA A 303 4.52 17.96 7.99
CA ALA A 303 3.30 17.61 8.72
C ALA A 303 2.95 18.66 9.80
N LYS A 304 1.68 18.97 9.91
CA LYS A 304 1.15 19.95 10.89
C LYS A 304 0.59 19.26 12.14
N ASN A 305 0.18 18.00 12.03
CA ASN A 305 -0.38 17.22 13.11
C ASN A 305 0.42 15.92 13.40
N PRO A 306 1.75 16.01 13.70
CA PRO A 306 2.58 14.82 13.91
C PRO A 306 2.15 13.99 15.14
N GLU A 307 1.51 14.61 16.12
CA GLU A 307 0.93 13.90 17.26
C GLU A 307 -0.25 13.03 16.81
N ALA A 308 -1.24 13.61 16.11
CA ALA A 308 -2.38 12.85 15.58
C ALA A 308 -1.94 11.77 14.57
N ALA A 309 -0.93 12.06 13.75
CA ALA A 309 -0.30 11.10 12.86
C ALA A 309 0.27 9.90 13.62
N SER A 310 0.94 10.15 14.74
CA SER A 310 1.51 9.06 15.57
C SER A 310 0.41 8.22 16.23
N TYR A 311 -0.70 8.85 16.65
CA TYR A 311 -1.88 8.12 17.13
C TYR A 311 -2.50 7.27 16.02
N PHE A 312 -2.60 7.80 14.80
CA PHE A 312 -3.15 7.08 13.65
C PHE A 312 -2.33 5.83 13.33
N ILE A 313 -1.01 5.96 13.26
CA ILE A 313 -0.11 4.83 13.05
C ILE A 313 -0.28 3.79 14.17
N ASN A 314 -0.31 4.23 15.44
CA ASN A 314 -0.50 3.32 16.57
C ASN A 314 -1.87 2.61 16.53
N PHE A 315 -2.93 3.31 16.10
CA PHE A 315 -4.26 2.74 15.92
C PHE A 315 -4.29 1.65 14.85
N LEU A 316 -3.62 1.86 13.72
CA LEU A 316 -3.53 0.86 12.66
C LEU A 316 -2.69 -0.36 13.04
N CYS A 317 -1.80 -0.24 14.04
CA CYS A 317 -1.01 -1.35 14.58
C CYS A 317 -1.78 -2.18 15.63
N MET A 318 -3.02 -1.82 15.99
CA MET A 318 -3.88 -2.64 16.83
C MET A 318 -4.21 -3.96 16.10
N PRO A 319 -4.14 -5.12 16.76
CA PRO A 319 -4.36 -6.41 16.11
C PRO A 319 -5.67 -6.48 15.33
N GLU A 320 -6.77 -6.05 15.94
CA GLU A 320 -8.08 -6.03 15.32
C GLU A 320 -8.17 -5.16 14.05
N ASN A 321 -7.45 -4.04 14.03
CA ASN A 321 -7.42 -3.15 12.87
C ASN A 321 -6.49 -3.67 11.76
N ALA A 322 -5.41 -4.35 12.15
CA ALA A 322 -4.52 -5.01 11.20
C ALA A 322 -5.23 -6.16 10.48
N ILE A 323 -6.01 -6.99 11.20
CA ILE A 323 -6.82 -8.07 10.62
C ILE A 323 -7.84 -7.50 9.64
N ARG A 324 -8.62 -6.50 10.06
CA ARG A 324 -9.62 -5.84 9.21
C ARG A 324 -9.01 -5.26 7.93
N ASN A 325 -7.82 -4.64 8.04
CA ASN A 325 -7.13 -4.16 6.85
C ASN A 325 -6.74 -5.31 5.90
N MET A 326 -6.23 -6.43 6.43
CA MET A 326 -5.90 -7.60 5.59
C MET A 326 -7.14 -8.13 4.86
N GLU A 327 -8.26 -8.30 5.57
CA GLU A 327 -9.52 -8.76 5.00
C GLU A 327 -10.05 -7.82 3.92
N ALA A 328 -10.00 -6.50 4.16
CA ALA A 328 -10.54 -5.51 3.23
C ALA A 328 -9.70 -5.36 1.94
N ILE A 329 -8.38 -5.52 2.02
CA ILE A 329 -7.46 -5.18 0.91
C ILE A 329 -6.70 -6.37 0.32
N GLY A 330 -6.79 -7.56 0.93
CA GLY A 330 -6.11 -8.77 0.47
C GLY A 330 -4.59 -8.81 0.69
N TYR A 331 -4.00 -7.78 1.32
CA TYR A 331 -2.55 -7.73 1.57
C TYR A 331 -2.22 -8.27 2.97
N VAL A 332 -0.97 -8.69 3.13
CA VAL A 332 -0.47 -9.27 4.37
C VAL A 332 0.15 -8.19 5.24
N SER A 333 -0.35 -8.06 6.47
CA SER A 333 0.19 -7.14 7.47
C SER A 333 1.55 -7.61 8.01
N VAL A 334 2.38 -6.65 8.40
CA VAL A 334 3.62 -6.88 9.15
C VAL A 334 3.41 -6.82 10.66
N ILE A 335 2.17 -6.73 11.12
CA ILE A 335 1.85 -6.78 12.55
C ILE A 335 1.92 -8.22 13.01
N GLY A 336 2.92 -8.52 13.86
CA GLY A 336 3.27 -9.86 14.31
C GLY A 336 2.67 -10.22 15.67
N SER A 337 1.51 -9.69 16.04
CA SER A 337 0.85 -10.12 17.26
C SER A 337 0.30 -11.55 17.11
N ARG A 338 0.12 -12.24 18.24
CA ARG A 338 -0.41 -13.60 18.25
C ARG A 338 -1.80 -13.66 17.62
N GLU A 339 -2.64 -12.68 17.90
CA GLU A 339 -4.01 -12.59 17.39
C GLU A 339 -4.02 -12.45 15.86
N VAL A 340 -3.13 -11.63 15.29
CA VAL A 340 -2.99 -11.49 13.84
C VAL A 340 -2.49 -12.77 13.21
N MET A 341 -1.51 -13.45 13.84
CA MET A 341 -1.00 -14.72 13.34
C MET A 341 -2.06 -15.82 13.37
N GLU A 342 -2.85 -15.90 14.46
CA GLU A 342 -3.94 -16.86 14.57
C GLU A 342 -5.03 -16.58 13.51
N GLY A 343 -5.42 -15.31 13.28
CA GLY A 343 -6.36 -14.93 12.23
C GLY A 343 -5.87 -15.31 10.83
N MET A 344 -4.60 -15.06 10.52
CA MET A 344 -4.00 -15.45 9.24
C MET A 344 -3.98 -16.97 9.02
N MET A 345 -3.96 -17.77 10.10
CA MET A 345 -3.97 -19.25 10.02
C MET A 345 -5.38 -19.83 9.91
N GLU A 346 -6.39 -19.15 10.44
CA GLU A 346 -7.80 -19.58 10.35
C GLU A 346 -8.34 -19.43 8.91
N ASP A 347 -7.84 -18.45 8.14
CA ASP A 347 -8.21 -18.22 6.74
C ASP A 347 -7.48 -19.13 5.73
N ASP A 348 -6.61 -20.04 6.18
CA ASP A 348 -5.83 -20.94 5.30
C ASP A 348 -6.69 -21.99 4.55
N ASP A 349 -7.99 -22.03 4.78
CA ASP A 349 -8.96 -22.77 3.94
C ASP A 349 -9.17 -22.16 2.55
N SER A 350 -8.66 -20.94 2.29
CA SER A 350 -8.75 -20.26 0.99
C SER A 350 -7.94 -20.97 -0.11
N GLY A 351 -7.02 -21.85 0.25
CA GLY A 351 -6.14 -22.57 -0.71
C GLY A 351 -5.16 -21.66 -1.44
N VAL A 352 -5.02 -20.42 -1.00
CA VAL A 352 -4.07 -19.46 -1.58
C VAL A 352 -2.76 -19.55 -0.79
N PRO A 353 -1.67 -20.13 -1.33
CA PRO A 353 -0.44 -20.40 -0.59
C PRO A 353 0.40 -19.13 -0.39
N PHE A 354 -0.22 -18.03 0.06
CA PHE A 354 0.46 -16.74 0.07
C PHE A 354 1.18 -16.42 1.36
N VAL A 355 0.86 -17.09 2.45
CA VAL A 355 1.40 -16.71 3.73
C VAL A 355 1.79 -17.94 4.53
N ASP A 356 3.01 -18.35 4.38
CA ASP A 356 3.66 -19.11 5.45
C ASP A 356 4.05 -18.09 6.53
N ALA A 357 3.37 -18.12 7.67
CA ALA A 357 3.65 -17.25 8.81
C ALA A 357 5.15 -17.30 9.20
N SER A 358 5.81 -18.44 9.01
CA SER A 358 7.24 -18.64 9.27
C SER A 358 8.10 -17.72 8.37
N TYR A 359 7.68 -17.43 7.15
CA TYR A 359 8.40 -16.54 6.25
C TYR A 359 8.39 -15.08 6.72
N ILE A 360 7.25 -14.62 7.25
CA ILE A 360 7.08 -13.24 7.74
C ILE A 360 7.74 -13.04 9.09
N PHE A 361 7.64 -14.03 9.96
CA PHE A 361 8.05 -13.92 11.36
C PHE A 361 9.42 -14.53 11.65
N GLY A 362 10.02 -15.21 10.67
CA GLY A 362 11.42 -15.61 10.69
C GLY A 362 11.77 -16.64 11.78
N GLU A 363 10.96 -17.70 11.91
CA GLU A 363 11.34 -18.90 12.67
C GLU A 363 12.27 -19.81 11.86
#